data_0fb539dc76ac2b9c99df72597d11180a
#
_entry.id   0fb539dc76ac2b9c99df72597d11180a
#
_cell.length_a   1.000
_cell.length_b   1.000
_cell.length_c   1.000
_cell.angle_alpha   90.00
_cell.angle_beta   90.00
_cell.angle_gamma   90.00
#
_symmetry.space_group_name_H-M   'P 1'
#
loop_
_entity.id
_entity.type
_entity.pdbx_description
1 polymer ?
#
loop_
_entity_poly.entity_id
_entity_poly.type
_entity_poly.pdbx_seq_one_letter_code
_entity_poly.pdbx_strand_id
1 'polypeptide(L)'
;ETGDVTDFESILDLCSTSMQQLRLRWHYRSRYEQLITFSNKNFYDSDLVTFPSSKADAPWIGVDYYHVDGIFDRKAHTNRKEAEFIVDLIYQNIEKYPNRSLGVVAFSLAQQDLIDKLLSKRRQNTPEKEFFFKNDGNEPFFIKNLETVQGDERDTIIFSIAYGVDAQGRLLHNFGPLNRAGGERRLNVAVSRARYEMIIFSTLRSDMIDLNRTSSIGVAGTAAEGAKLLREYLDYAENGDVALERAISVSPFEQFDSDFELEVCDFLRSKGFSVDTQVGCSGFRIDLGLKMPNSSDYVLAIECDGATYHSSKNARDRDRLRQEILERMGWKFYRIWSTDWFRNKSVEQLR
;
A
#
# COMPACT_ATOMS: atom_id res chain seq x y z
N GLU A 1 36.59 19.09 29.71
CA GLU A 1 35.31 18.42 29.56
C GLU A 1 35.12 18.10 28.07
N THR A 2 35.51 16.90 27.70
CA THR A 2 35.25 16.36 26.35
C THR A 2 33.81 15.93 26.32
N GLY A 3 32.94 16.75 25.69
CA GLY A 3 31.57 16.39 25.46
C GLY A 3 31.51 15.09 24.65
N ASP A 4 30.76 14.11 25.14
CA ASP A 4 30.42 12.90 24.40
C ASP A 4 29.82 13.31 23.06
N VAL A 5 30.55 13.06 21.99
CA VAL A 5 30.03 13.15 20.64
C VAL A 5 29.11 11.94 20.50
N THR A 6 27.82 12.15 20.74
CA THR A 6 26.82 11.14 20.43
C THR A 6 26.85 10.93 18.92
N ASP A 7 27.29 9.77 18.47
CA ASP A 7 27.23 9.36 17.07
C ASP A 7 25.75 9.24 16.65
N PHE A 8 25.26 10.21 15.91
CA PHE A 8 23.93 10.17 15.32
C PHE A 8 23.94 9.33 14.06
N GLU A 9 22.97 8.44 13.91
CA GLU A 9 22.84 7.55 12.72
C GLU A 9 22.56 8.34 11.44
N SER A 10 21.94 9.53 11.55
CA SER A 10 21.60 10.36 10.43
C SER A 10 21.66 11.86 10.74
N ILE A 11 21.77 12.68 9.70
CA ILE A 11 21.65 14.14 9.84
C ILE A 11 20.27 14.56 10.37
N LEU A 12 19.22 13.77 10.09
CA LEU A 12 17.88 14.00 10.61
C LEU A 12 17.86 13.87 12.14
N ASP A 13 18.49 12.83 12.68
CA ASP A 13 18.57 12.62 14.14
C ASP A 13 19.33 13.77 14.81
N LEU A 14 20.43 14.19 14.22
CA LEU A 14 21.19 15.37 14.71
C LEU A 14 20.31 16.64 14.70
N CYS A 15 19.63 16.93 13.59
CA CYS A 15 18.78 18.11 13.46
C CYS A 15 17.58 18.06 14.42
N SER A 16 17.05 16.87 14.69
CA SER A 16 15.91 16.65 15.60
C SER A 16 16.17 17.10 17.03
N THR A 17 17.44 17.18 17.43
CA THR A 17 17.83 17.65 18.79
C THR A 17 17.68 19.16 18.98
N SER A 18 17.70 19.93 17.90
CA SER A 18 17.77 21.41 17.96
C SER A 18 16.74 22.13 17.08
N MET A 19 16.06 21.41 16.18
CA MET A 19 15.10 22.00 15.24
C MET A 19 13.70 21.46 15.51
N GLN A 20 12.69 22.28 15.23
CA GLN A 20 11.30 21.86 15.29
C GLN A 20 11.03 20.87 14.13
N GLN A 21 10.45 19.74 14.47
CA GLN A 21 10.04 18.73 13.49
C GLN A 21 8.64 19.03 12.98
N LEU A 22 8.48 18.96 11.66
CA LEU A 22 7.18 18.99 10.99
C LEU A 22 7.00 17.69 10.22
N ARG A 23 5.94 16.97 10.52
CA ARG A 23 5.60 15.69 9.87
C ARG A 23 4.65 15.94 8.69
N LEU A 24 5.01 15.42 7.50
CA LEU A 24 4.09 15.37 6.38
C LEU A 24 3.08 14.25 6.62
N ARG A 25 1.79 14.61 6.64
CA ARG A 25 0.71 13.67 7.01
C ARG A 25 -0.09 13.18 5.82
N TRP A 26 0.05 13.75 4.64
CA TRP A 26 -0.74 13.40 3.47
C TRP A 26 0.00 12.39 2.61
N HIS A 27 -0.64 11.23 2.39
CA HIS A 27 -0.14 10.20 1.49
C HIS A 27 -0.99 10.18 0.21
N TYR A 28 -0.39 10.52 -0.91
CA TYR A 28 -1.05 10.62 -2.22
C TYR A 28 -0.44 9.70 -3.30
N ARG A 29 0.65 8.98 -2.99
CA ARG A 29 1.32 8.08 -3.93
C ARG A 29 0.44 6.88 -4.26
N SER A 30 0.03 6.15 -3.25
CA SER A 30 -0.79 4.95 -3.40
C SER A 30 -2.20 5.33 -3.84
N ARG A 31 -2.64 4.73 -4.92
CA ARG A 31 -4.00 4.93 -5.47
C ARG A 31 -5.06 4.14 -4.72
N TYR A 32 -4.63 3.21 -3.87
CA TYR A 32 -5.48 2.36 -3.04
C TYR A 32 -4.97 2.39 -1.62
N GLU A 33 -5.88 2.58 -0.67
CA GLU A 33 -5.53 2.67 0.75
C GLU A 33 -4.86 1.40 1.26
N GLN A 34 -5.23 0.23 0.73
CA GLN A 34 -4.62 -1.07 1.05
C GLN A 34 -3.08 -1.05 0.92
N LEU A 35 -2.53 -0.32 -0.05
CA LEU A 35 -1.08 -0.25 -0.27
C LEU A 35 -0.32 0.49 0.84
N ILE A 36 -0.98 1.33 1.62
CA ILE A 36 -0.34 2.14 2.66
C ILE A 36 -0.86 1.84 4.07
N THR A 37 -1.99 1.17 4.21
CA THR A 37 -2.64 0.94 5.51
C THR A 37 -1.72 0.18 6.48
N PHE A 38 -1.03 -0.86 6.01
CA PHE A 38 -0.04 -1.57 6.82
C PHE A 38 1.04 -0.62 7.35
N SER A 39 1.62 0.19 6.47
CA SER A 39 2.64 1.17 6.85
C SER A 39 2.08 2.24 7.78
N ASN A 40 0.87 2.75 7.51
CA ASN A 40 0.23 3.77 8.33
C ASN A 40 0.07 3.29 9.78
N LYS A 41 -0.42 2.06 9.96
CA LYS A 41 -0.60 1.46 11.29
C LYS A 41 0.73 1.25 12.03
N ASN A 42 1.72 0.66 11.36
CA ASN A 42 2.92 0.14 12.03
C ASN A 42 4.07 1.17 12.15
N PHE A 43 4.05 2.25 11.35
CA PHE A 43 5.16 3.22 11.31
C PHE A 43 4.74 4.67 11.46
N TYR A 44 3.45 4.97 11.31
CA TYR A 44 2.96 6.34 11.31
C TYR A 44 1.83 6.58 12.31
N ASP A 45 1.65 5.67 13.29
CA ASP A 45 0.64 5.79 14.36
C ASP A 45 -0.80 6.00 13.86
N SER A 46 -1.09 5.51 12.64
CA SER A 46 -2.34 5.77 11.91
C SER A 46 -2.62 7.26 11.63
N ASP A 47 -1.58 8.10 11.64
CA ASP A 47 -1.67 9.56 11.49
C ASP A 47 -1.59 10.04 10.03
N LEU A 48 -1.28 9.14 9.07
CA LEU A 48 -1.31 9.50 7.66
C LEU A 48 -2.75 9.65 7.17
N VAL A 49 -3.00 10.75 6.51
CA VAL A 49 -4.24 10.99 5.76
C VAL A 49 -4.10 10.29 4.42
N THR A 50 -4.92 9.27 4.19
CA THR A 50 -5.04 8.56 2.91
C THR A 50 -6.33 8.94 2.22
N PHE A 51 -6.47 8.57 0.96
CA PHE A 51 -7.64 8.93 0.16
C PHE A 51 -8.27 7.65 -0.39
N PRO A 52 -9.59 7.46 -0.21
CA PRO A 52 -10.28 6.29 -0.72
C PRO A 52 -10.24 6.23 -2.25
N SER A 53 -10.18 5.02 -2.80
CA SER A 53 -10.28 4.81 -4.24
C SER A 53 -11.74 4.79 -4.68
N SER A 54 -12.02 5.29 -5.89
CA SER A 54 -13.32 5.12 -6.54
C SER A 54 -13.56 3.69 -7.05
N LYS A 55 -12.51 2.85 -7.09
CA LYS A 55 -12.60 1.45 -7.49
C LYS A 55 -12.36 0.56 -6.28
N ALA A 56 -13.34 -0.27 -5.94
CA ALA A 56 -13.26 -1.12 -4.76
C ALA A 56 -12.60 -2.49 -5.04
N ASP A 57 -12.98 -3.16 -6.14
CA ASP A 57 -12.62 -4.57 -6.38
C ASP A 57 -12.16 -4.85 -7.81
N ALA A 58 -11.36 -3.98 -8.42
CA ALA A 58 -10.80 -4.32 -9.70
C ALA A 58 -9.65 -5.33 -9.52
N PRO A 59 -9.60 -6.43 -10.28
CA PRO A 59 -8.43 -7.30 -10.28
C PRO A 59 -7.19 -6.50 -10.66
N TRP A 60 -6.06 -6.80 -10.03
CA TRP A 60 -4.78 -6.12 -10.22
C TRP A 60 -4.70 -4.71 -9.61
N ILE A 61 -5.28 -4.56 -8.42
CA ILE A 61 -5.12 -3.39 -7.56
C ILE A 61 -5.04 -3.82 -6.10
N GLY A 62 -4.28 -3.05 -5.31
CA GLY A 62 -4.09 -3.36 -3.89
C GLY A 62 -2.92 -4.30 -3.62
N VAL A 63 -3.09 -5.22 -2.68
CA VAL A 63 -2.05 -6.17 -2.28
C VAL A 63 -2.52 -7.59 -2.56
N ASP A 64 -1.82 -8.28 -3.46
CA ASP A 64 -2.09 -9.67 -3.84
C ASP A 64 -0.98 -10.60 -3.32
N TYR A 65 -1.37 -11.73 -2.73
CA TYR A 65 -0.45 -12.76 -2.26
C TYR A 65 -0.60 -14.06 -3.05
N TYR A 66 0.52 -14.58 -3.55
CA TYR A 66 0.59 -15.85 -4.25
C TYR A 66 1.56 -16.81 -3.53
N HIS A 67 0.99 -17.86 -2.98
CA HIS A 67 1.82 -18.94 -2.42
C HIS A 67 2.48 -19.74 -3.53
N VAL A 68 3.79 -19.92 -3.42
CA VAL A 68 4.59 -20.73 -4.34
C VAL A 68 5.10 -21.95 -3.61
N ASP A 69 4.71 -23.13 -4.07
CA ASP A 69 5.25 -24.38 -3.55
C ASP A 69 6.68 -24.60 -4.08
N GLY A 70 7.64 -23.88 -3.48
CA GLY A 70 9.06 -23.85 -3.82
C GLY A 70 9.94 -24.32 -2.67
N ILE A 71 11.23 -24.45 -2.94
CA ILE A 71 12.25 -24.85 -1.96
C ILE A 71 13.31 -23.75 -1.89
N PHE A 72 13.63 -23.33 -0.67
CA PHE A 72 14.75 -22.41 -0.44
C PHE A 72 16.09 -23.16 -0.47
N ASP A 73 16.92 -22.82 -1.45
CA ASP A 73 18.30 -23.31 -1.50
C ASP A 73 19.19 -22.54 -0.53
N ARG A 74 19.59 -23.19 0.57
CA ARG A 74 20.44 -22.59 1.61
C ARG A 74 21.84 -22.23 1.15
N LYS A 75 22.39 -22.91 0.12
CA LYS A 75 23.73 -22.63 -0.38
C LYS A 75 23.72 -21.45 -1.34
N ALA A 76 22.75 -21.43 -2.24
CA ALA A 76 22.60 -20.34 -3.19
C ALA A 76 21.85 -19.14 -2.61
N HIS A 77 21.17 -19.27 -1.47
CA HIS A 77 20.26 -18.28 -0.88
C HIS A 77 19.15 -17.81 -1.84
N THR A 78 18.57 -18.77 -2.58
CA THR A 78 17.57 -18.50 -3.63
C THR A 78 16.38 -19.45 -3.56
N ASN A 79 15.27 -19.01 -4.13
CA ASN A 79 14.12 -19.84 -4.45
C ASN A 79 13.88 -19.79 -5.96
N ARG A 80 14.31 -20.85 -6.64
CA ARG A 80 14.28 -20.89 -8.10
C ARG A 80 12.88 -20.89 -8.66
N LYS A 81 11.96 -21.65 -8.05
CA LYS A 81 10.58 -21.76 -8.51
C LYS A 81 9.86 -20.42 -8.41
N GLU A 82 10.08 -19.69 -7.31
CA GLU A 82 9.56 -18.34 -7.12
C GLU A 82 10.10 -17.37 -8.19
N ALA A 83 11.40 -17.43 -8.48
CA ALA A 83 12.01 -16.61 -9.53
C ALA A 83 11.45 -16.91 -10.93
N GLU A 84 11.18 -18.16 -11.25
CA GLU A 84 10.56 -18.58 -12.52
C GLU A 84 9.13 -18.02 -12.66
N PHE A 85 8.31 -18.14 -11.62
CA PHE A 85 6.96 -17.55 -11.59
C PHE A 85 6.98 -16.01 -11.77
N ILE A 86 7.93 -15.34 -11.12
CA ILE A 86 8.08 -13.87 -11.25
C ILE A 86 8.40 -13.49 -12.70
N VAL A 87 9.31 -14.23 -13.35
CA VAL A 87 9.63 -13.96 -14.77
C VAL A 87 8.41 -14.17 -15.67
N ASP A 88 7.61 -15.20 -15.43
CA ASP A 88 6.37 -15.41 -16.19
C ASP A 88 5.35 -14.29 -15.93
N LEU A 89 5.20 -13.85 -14.68
CA LEU A 89 4.31 -12.74 -14.35
C LEU A 89 4.75 -11.41 -14.96
N ILE A 90 6.05 -11.12 -15.03
CA ILE A 90 6.54 -9.91 -15.72
C ILE A 90 6.00 -9.87 -17.16
N TYR A 91 6.08 -10.97 -17.89
CA TYR A 91 5.57 -11.05 -19.26
C TYR A 91 4.05 -10.92 -19.35
N GLN A 92 3.31 -11.56 -18.44
CA GLN A 92 1.85 -11.41 -18.36
C GLN A 92 1.45 -9.95 -18.07
N ASN A 93 2.18 -9.28 -17.18
CA ASN A 93 1.93 -7.89 -16.83
C ASN A 93 2.17 -6.95 -18.03
N ILE A 94 3.27 -7.16 -18.76
CA ILE A 94 3.58 -6.39 -19.99
C ILE A 94 2.49 -6.55 -21.05
N GLU A 95 1.92 -7.74 -21.20
CA GLU A 95 0.84 -8.00 -22.16
C GLU A 95 -0.48 -7.36 -21.74
N LYS A 96 -0.80 -7.47 -20.46
CA LYS A 96 -2.08 -7.00 -19.93
C LYS A 96 -2.10 -5.49 -19.72
N TYR A 97 -0.97 -4.91 -19.28
CA TYR A 97 -0.85 -3.50 -18.92
C TYR A 97 0.40 -2.86 -19.54
N PRO A 98 0.48 -2.73 -20.86
CA PRO A 98 1.69 -2.28 -21.56
C PRO A 98 2.15 -0.87 -21.18
N ASN A 99 1.26 -0.06 -20.61
CA ASN A 99 1.54 1.32 -20.20
C ASN A 99 1.81 1.47 -18.69
N ARG A 100 1.77 0.38 -17.91
CA ARG A 100 2.09 0.43 -16.48
C ARG A 100 3.59 0.23 -16.27
N SER A 101 4.17 1.05 -15.43
CA SER A 101 5.54 0.86 -14.98
C SER A 101 5.61 -0.31 -13.98
N LEU A 102 6.68 -1.10 -14.07
CA LEU A 102 6.86 -2.34 -13.32
C LEU A 102 8.22 -2.37 -12.64
N GLY A 103 8.23 -2.82 -11.39
CA GLY A 103 9.46 -3.08 -10.64
C GLY A 103 9.40 -4.41 -9.90
N VAL A 104 10.54 -5.05 -9.73
CA VAL A 104 10.70 -6.26 -8.92
C VAL A 104 11.61 -5.95 -7.75
N VAL A 105 11.20 -6.36 -6.55
CA VAL A 105 11.98 -6.21 -5.31
C VAL A 105 12.22 -7.58 -4.71
N ALA A 106 13.46 -8.03 -4.70
CA ALA A 106 13.89 -9.26 -4.06
C ALA A 106 14.38 -8.99 -2.63
N PHE A 107 14.12 -9.91 -1.71
CA PHE A 107 14.55 -9.76 -0.31
C PHE A 107 16.03 -10.09 -0.09
N SER A 108 16.71 -10.67 -1.09
CA SER A 108 18.16 -10.90 -1.07
C SER A 108 18.81 -10.58 -2.41
N LEU A 109 20.08 -10.22 -2.37
CA LEU A 109 20.88 -10.00 -3.59
C LEU A 109 20.95 -11.26 -4.45
N ALA A 110 21.13 -12.44 -3.83
CA ALA A 110 21.21 -13.69 -4.57
C ALA A 110 19.91 -14.01 -5.35
N GLN A 111 18.75 -13.69 -4.78
CA GLN A 111 17.46 -13.85 -5.45
C GLN A 111 17.29 -12.82 -6.58
N GLN A 112 17.70 -11.58 -6.35
CA GLN A 112 17.73 -10.54 -7.39
C GLN A 112 18.54 -11.01 -8.61
N ASP A 113 19.77 -11.49 -8.40
CA ASP A 113 20.66 -11.98 -9.46
C ASP A 113 20.06 -13.19 -10.20
N LEU A 114 19.38 -14.09 -9.48
CA LEU A 114 18.70 -15.22 -10.10
C LEU A 114 17.56 -14.78 -11.01
N ILE A 115 16.70 -13.86 -10.53
CA ILE A 115 15.59 -13.31 -11.33
C ILE A 115 16.15 -12.61 -12.58
N ASP A 116 17.16 -11.76 -12.42
CA ASP A 116 17.78 -11.06 -13.54
C ASP A 116 18.36 -12.01 -14.59
N LYS A 117 19.05 -13.07 -14.14
CA LYS A 117 19.60 -14.12 -15.03
C LYS A 117 18.49 -14.86 -15.79
N LEU A 118 17.41 -15.24 -15.12
CA LEU A 118 16.28 -15.92 -15.76
C LEU A 118 15.55 -15.00 -16.75
N LEU A 119 15.33 -13.76 -16.35
CA LEU A 119 14.73 -12.73 -17.21
C LEU A 119 15.59 -12.46 -18.44
N SER A 120 16.91 -12.29 -18.28
CA SER A 120 17.85 -12.08 -19.39
C SER A 120 17.80 -13.22 -20.40
N LYS A 121 17.72 -14.47 -19.93
CA LYS A 121 17.54 -15.63 -20.79
C LYS A 121 16.20 -15.61 -21.54
N ARG A 122 15.12 -15.21 -20.88
CA ARG A 122 13.79 -15.10 -21.49
C ARG A 122 13.77 -14.01 -22.56
N ARG A 123 14.35 -12.84 -22.29
CA ARG A 123 14.46 -11.70 -23.22
C ARG A 123 15.15 -12.08 -24.53
N GLN A 124 16.21 -12.90 -24.47
CA GLN A 124 16.89 -13.41 -25.67
C GLN A 124 15.94 -14.21 -26.58
N ASN A 125 14.96 -14.89 -26.01
CA ASN A 125 13.99 -15.71 -26.74
C ASN A 125 12.71 -14.95 -27.14
N THR A 126 12.54 -13.71 -26.71
CA THR A 126 11.35 -12.87 -26.92
C THR A 126 11.72 -11.43 -27.30
N PRO A 127 12.44 -11.24 -28.42
CA PRO A 127 12.94 -9.92 -28.82
C PRO A 127 11.83 -8.91 -29.11
N GLU A 128 10.62 -9.36 -29.41
CA GLU A 128 9.46 -8.52 -29.66
C GLU A 128 8.97 -7.78 -28.40
N LYS A 129 9.34 -8.24 -27.20
CA LYS A 129 9.04 -7.56 -25.92
C LYS A 129 10.14 -6.65 -25.41
N GLU A 130 11.28 -6.57 -26.13
CA GLU A 130 12.45 -5.82 -25.69
C GLU A 130 12.22 -4.31 -25.58
N PHE A 131 11.21 -3.78 -26.29
CA PHE A 131 10.81 -2.38 -26.21
C PHE A 131 10.46 -1.95 -24.77
N PHE A 132 9.87 -2.84 -23.97
CA PHE A 132 9.51 -2.56 -22.58
C PHE A 132 10.74 -2.38 -21.70
N PHE A 133 11.74 -3.25 -21.87
CA PHE A 133 12.96 -3.24 -21.04
C PHE A 133 13.97 -2.16 -21.46
N LYS A 134 13.90 -1.67 -22.71
CA LYS A 134 14.74 -0.59 -23.25
C LYS A 134 14.11 0.80 -23.10
N ASN A 135 12.95 0.88 -22.50
CA ASN A 135 12.31 2.17 -22.27
C ASN A 135 13.10 2.97 -21.24
N ASP A 136 13.88 3.96 -21.72
CA ASP A 136 14.65 4.91 -20.92
C ASP A 136 13.79 6.09 -20.43
N GLY A 137 12.47 5.92 -20.38
CA GLY A 137 11.52 6.91 -19.87
C GLY A 137 11.73 7.21 -18.38
N ASN A 138 10.89 8.07 -17.83
CA ASN A 138 10.97 8.50 -16.43
C ASN A 138 10.89 7.35 -15.40
N GLU A 139 10.34 6.20 -15.79
CA GLU A 139 10.11 5.04 -14.93
C GLU A 139 10.53 3.72 -15.61
N PRO A 140 11.85 3.49 -15.85
CA PRO A 140 12.33 2.26 -16.46
C PRO A 140 12.05 1.05 -15.56
N PHE A 141 11.85 -0.14 -16.19
CA PHE A 141 11.79 -1.41 -15.46
C PHE A 141 13.04 -1.61 -14.59
N PHE A 142 12.86 -2.17 -13.40
CA PHE A 142 13.98 -2.53 -12.54
C PHE A 142 13.80 -3.87 -11.82
N ILE A 143 14.91 -4.50 -11.46
CA ILE A 143 15.01 -5.55 -10.44
C ILE A 143 15.97 -5.04 -9.37
N LYS A 144 15.50 -4.85 -8.15
CA LYS A 144 16.25 -4.31 -7.01
C LYS A 144 16.07 -5.18 -5.77
N ASN A 145 16.86 -4.92 -4.75
CA ASN A 145 16.66 -5.55 -3.44
C ASN A 145 16.18 -4.53 -2.39
N LEU A 146 15.89 -5.00 -1.18
CA LEU A 146 15.38 -4.17 -0.07
C LEU A 146 16.29 -2.97 0.27
N GLU A 147 17.58 -3.06 0.00
CA GLU A 147 18.54 -2.00 0.34
C GLU A 147 18.66 -0.94 -0.77
N THR A 148 18.31 -1.31 -2.01
CA THR A 148 18.51 -0.45 -3.19
C THR A 148 17.24 0.15 -3.77
N VAL A 149 16.05 -0.27 -3.29
CA VAL A 149 14.75 0.20 -3.80
C VAL A 149 14.34 1.57 -3.27
N GLN A 150 15.07 2.14 -2.35
CA GLN A 150 14.76 3.45 -1.79
C GLN A 150 14.76 4.54 -2.85
N GLY A 151 13.70 5.35 -2.88
CA GLY A 151 13.52 6.45 -3.84
C GLY A 151 12.78 6.06 -5.13
N ASP A 152 12.70 4.76 -5.44
CA ASP A 152 11.94 4.29 -6.60
C ASP A 152 10.46 4.09 -6.29
N GLU A 153 9.63 4.16 -7.32
CA GLU A 153 8.20 3.79 -7.26
C GLU A 153 7.76 3.32 -8.66
N ARG A 154 6.80 2.41 -8.70
CA ARG A 154 6.19 1.92 -9.97
C ARG A 154 4.70 1.71 -9.78
N ASP A 155 4.00 1.62 -10.89
CA ASP A 155 2.57 1.28 -10.89
C ASP A 155 2.34 -0.08 -10.26
N THR A 156 3.11 -1.08 -10.66
CA THR A 156 3.10 -2.42 -10.09
C THR A 156 4.47 -2.75 -9.50
N ILE A 157 4.50 -3.27 -8.28
CA ILE A 157 5.69 -3.83 -7.64
C ILE A 157 5.47 -5.32 -7.37
N ILE A 158 6.41 -6.14 -7.79
CA ILE A 158 6.43 -7.58 -7.51
C ILE A 158 7.47 -7.86 -6.42
N PHE A 159 7.06 -8.48 -5.32
CA PHE A 159 7.95 -8.94 -4.26
C PHE A 159 8.34 -10.40 -4.44
N SER A 160 9.64 -10.66 -4.34
CA SER A 160 10.21 -12.00 -4.19
C SER A 160 10.76 -12.15 -2.78
N ILE A 161 10.03 -12.88 -1.93
CA ILE A 161 10.46 -13.12 -0.55
C ILE A 161 11.65 -14.08 -0.51
N ALA A 162 11.69 -15.06 -1.39
CA ALA A 162 12.70 -16.11 -1.53
C ALA A 162 12.81 -17.08 -0.35
N TYR A 163 12.74 -16.55 0.88
CA TYR A 163 12.84 -17.39 2.09
C TYR A 163 11.69 -18.38 2.17
N GLY A 164 12.01 -19.56 2.72
CA GLY A 164 11.06 -20.64 2.85
C GLY A 164 11.70 -21.89 3.45
N VAL A 165 10.99 -23.01 3.38
CA VAL A 165 11.52 -24.31 3.82
C VAL A 165 12.59 -24.82 2.84
N ASP A 166 13.63 -25.46 3.40
CA ASP A 166 14.65 -26.15 2.61
C ASP A 166 14.16 -27.52 2.13
N ALA A 167 14.99 -28.24 1.37
CA ALA A 167 14.71 -29.58 0.89
C ALA A 167 14.45 -30.62 2.00
N GLN A 168 14.76 -30.31 3.25
CA GLN A 168 14.52 -31.12 4.44
C GLN A 168 13.30 -30.63 5.24
N GLY A 169 12.51 -29.69 4.70
CA GLY A 169 11.33 -29.13 5.36
C GLY A 169 11.65 -28.20 6.54
N ARG A 170 12.87 -27.68 6.66
CA ARG A 170 13.29 -26.83 7.78
C ARG A 170 13.31 -25.36 7.36
N LEU A 171 12.65 -24.51 8.13
CA LEU A 171 12.70 -23.06 7.96
C LEU A 171 13.85 -22.43 8.78
N LEU A 172 14.65 -21.59 8.15
CA LEU A 172 15.60 -20.70 8.82
C LEU A 172 14.90 -19.39 9.15
N HIS A 173 14.93 -18.99 10.42
CA HIS A 173 14.33 -17.75 10.90
C HIS A 173 15.32 -16.56 10.81
N ASN A 174 16.17 -16.58 9.79
CA ASN A 174 17.04 -15.47 9.42
C ASN A 174 16.65 -14.97 8.05
N PHE A 175 16.03 -13.80 7.99
CA PHE A 175 15.52 -13.14 6.80
C PHE A 175 16.48 -12.03 6.33
N GLY A 176 17.78 -12.24 6.48
CA GLY A 176 18.84 -11.37 5.98
C GLY A 176 18.75 -9.94 6.51
N PRO A 177 18.54 -8.94 5.63
CA PRO A 177 18.48 -7.53 6.01
C PRO A 177 17.40 -7.21 7.05
N LEU A 178 16.33 -7.99 7.14
CA LEU A 178 15.24 -7.78 8.10
C LEU A 178 15.59 -8.18 9.53
N ASN A 179 16.60 -9.04 9.71
CA ASN A 179 17.10 -9.38 11.04
C ASN A 179 18.15 -8.40 11.57
N ARG A 180 18.55 -7.40 10.78
CA ARG A 180 19.51 -6.38 11.18
C ARG A 180 18.80 -5.15 11.74
N ALA A 181 19.53 -4.31 12.47
CA ALA A 181 19.04 -2.99 12.89
C ALA A 181 18.52 -2.19 11.69
N GLY A 182 17.35 -1.55 11.82
CA GLY A 182 16.69 -0.84 10.73
C GLY A 182 16.02 -1.76 9.68
N GLY A 183 15.91 -3.08 9.94
CA GLY A 183 15.21 -4.02 9.05
C GLY A 183 13.74 -3.65 8.86
N GLU A 184 13.10 -3.17 9.91
CA GLU A 184 11.74 -2.64 9.90
C GLU A 184 11.59 -1.45 8.94
N ARG A 185 12.54 -0.53 8.94
CA ARG A 185 12.53 0.65 8.05
C ARG A 185 12.70 0.24 6.58
N ARG A 186 13.58 -0.76 6.29
CA ARG A 186 13.75 -1.30 4.93
C ARG A 186 12.46 -1.92 4.41
N LEU A 187 11.76 -2.68 5.26
CA LEU A 187 10.46 -3.25 4.90
C LEU A 187 9.44 -2.14 4.60
N ASN A 188 9.32 -1.13 5.48
CA ASN A 188 8.41 0.00 5.28
C ASN A 188 8.67 0.72 3.95
N VAL A 189 9.95 0.98 3.64
CA VAL A 189 10.33 1.59 2.37
C VAL A 189 9.83 0.74 1.21
N ALA A 190 10.06 -0.57 1.24
CA ALA A 190 9.72 -1.46 0.14
C ALA A 190 8.19 -1.61 -0.06
N VAL A 191 7.43 -1.86 1.02
CA VAL A 191 5.97 -2.07 0.94
C VAL A 191 5.19 -0.82 0.51
N SER A 192 5.81 0.36 0.57
CA SER A 192 5.20 1.62 0.15
C SER A 192 5.61 2.08 -1.27
N ARG A 193 6.18 1.19 -2.11
CA ARG A 193 6.69 1.57 -3.44
C ARG A 193 5.69 1.41 -4.58
N ALA A 194 4.59 0.72 -4.38
CA ALA A 194 3.55 0.53 -5.38
C ALA A 194 2.56 1.69 -5.41
N ARG A 195 2.13 2.08 -6.63
CA ARG A 195 1.05 3.05 -6.83
C ARG A 195 -0.32 2.39 -6.98
N TYR A 196 -0.38 1.27 -7.69
CA TYR A 196 -1.64 0.56 -7.98
C TYR A 196 -1.67 -0.84 -7.37
N GLU A 197 -0.57 -1.58 -7.45
CA GLU A 197 -0.56 -2.99 -7.13
C GLU A 197 0.76 -3.45 -6.53
N MET A 198 0.67 -4.22 -5.46
CA MET A 198 1.76 -4.97 -4.86
C MET A 198 1.46 -6.45 -4.96
N ILE A 199 2.29 -7.19 -5.70
CA ILE A 199 2.14 -8.63 -5.89
C ILE A 199 3.25 -9.33 -5.11
N ILE A 200 2.88 -10.22 -4.19
CA ILE A 200 3.83 -10.93 -3.34
C ILE A 200 3.88 -12.40 -3.75
N PHE A 201 5.06 -12.85 -4.17
CA PHE A 201 5.35 -14.26 -4.33
C PHE A 201 6.16 -14.77 -3.15
N SER A 202 5.68 -15.82 -2.52
CA SER A 202 6.36 -16.39 -1.37
C SER A 202 6.05 -17.87 -1.17
N THR A 203 7.08 -18.64 -0.83
CA THR A 203 6.95 -19.97 -0.22
C THR A 203 6.68 -19.85 1.29
N LEU A 204 7.04 -18.71 1.89
CA LEU A 204 6.87 -18.42 3.30
C LEU A 204 5.48 -17.86 3.55
N ARG A 205 4.76 -18.43 4.52
CA ARG A 205 3.48 -17.94 5.03
C ARG A 205 3.66 -17.28 6.38
N SER A 206 2.72 -16.46 6.76
CA SER A 206 2.76 -15.73 8.04
C SER A 206 2.85 -16.66 9.24
N ASP A 207 2.08 -17.74 9.26
CA ASP A 207 2.01 -18.74 10.33
C ASP A 207 3.31 -19.56 10.51
N MET A 208 4.15 -19.64 9.47
CA MET A 208 5.43 -20.35 9.51
C MET A 208 6.53 -19.58 10.29
N ILE A 209 6.38 -18.28 10.49
CA ILE A 209 7.37 -17.44 11.18
C ILE A 209 7.19 -17.53 12.69
N ASP A 210 8.07 -18.29 13.35
CA ASP A 210 8.14 -18.36 14.81
C ASP A 210 9.02 -17.22 15.36
N LEU A 211 8.39 -16.22 15.98
CA LEU A 211 9.07 -15.04 16.52
C LEU A 211 10.06 -15.37 17.66
N ASN A 212 9.85 -16.48 18.39
CA ASN A 212 10.79 -16.91 19.43
C ASN A 212 12.12 -17.45 18.85
N ARG A 213 12.12 -17.78 17.56
CA ARG A 213 13.30 -18.28 16.83
C ARG A 213 13.96 -17.21 15.97
N THR A 214 13.37 -16.01 15.90
CA THR A 214 13.97 -14.85 15.24
C THR A 214 14.82 -14.11 16.26
N SER A 215 16.10 -13.91 15.96
CA SER A 215 16.99 -13.08 16.79
C SER A 215 17.49 -11.88 15.98
N SER A 216 17.61 -10.73 16.64
CA SER A 216 18.26 -9.57 16.06
C SER A 216 19.77 -9.83 15.97
N ILE A 217 20.35 -9.58 14.79
CA ILE A 217 21.80 -9.67 14.61
C ILE A 217 22.42 -8.41 15.21
N GLY A 218 23.21 -8.58 16.25
CA GLY A 218 23.94 -7.49 16.93
C GLY A 218 23.34 -7.02 18.25
N VAL A 219 22.12 -7.45 18.62
CA VAL A 219 21.52 -7.14 19.93
C VAL A 219 21.00 -8.42 20.55
N ALA A 220 21.69 -8.94 21.53
CA ALA A 220 21.30 -10.17 22.21
C ALA A 220 19.96 -10.00 22.95
N GLY A 221 19.02 -10.93 22.71
CA GLY A 221 17.78 -11.04 23.48
C GLY A 221 16.59 -10.24 22.94
N THR A 222 16.72 -9.53 21.80
CA THR A 222 15.58 -8.87 21.15
C THR A 222 15.15 -9.65 19.90
N ALA A 223 13.84 -9.86 19.75
CA ALA A 223 13.29 -10.35 18.48
C ALA A 223 13.61 -9.33 17.38
N ALA A 224 13.91 -9.83 16.19
CA ALA A 224 14.15 -8.95 15.04
C ALA A 224 12.82 -8.29 14.64
N GLU A 225 12.70 -6.98 14.87
CA GLU A 225 11.46 -6.24 14.58
C GLU A 225 11.08 -6.33 13.09
N GLY A 226 12.08 -6.31 12.19
CA GLY A 226 11.84 -6.51 10.77
C GLY A 226 11.25 -7.89 10.43
N ALA A 227 11.61 -8.95 11.18
CA ALA A 227 11.02 -10.28 10.98
C ALA A 227 9.57 -10.37 11.52
N LYS A 228 9.30 -9.69 12.64
CA LYS A 228 7.94 -9.55 13.18
C LYS A 228 7.04 -8.83 12.17
N LEU A 229 7.49 -7.69 11.67
CA LEU A 229 6.73 -6.92 10.69
C LEU A 229 6.59 -7.64 9.34
N LEU A 230 7.56 -8.46 8.91
CA LEU A 230 7.40 -9.36 7.76
C LEU A 230 6.25 -10.35 7.98
N ARG A 231 6.19 -10.98 9.16
CA ARG A 231 5.09 -11.88 9.52
C ARG A 231 3.74 -11.18 9.45
N GLU A 232 3.64 -9.99 10.04
CA GLU A 232 2.41 -9.20 10.04
C GLU A 232 2.03 -8.73 8.63
N TYR A 233 3.02 -8.39 7.79
CA TYR A 233 2.76 -8.00 6.40
C TYR A 233 2.30 -9.17 5.54
N LEU A 234 2.86 -10.37 5.74
CA LEU A 234 2.39 -11.59 5.09
C LEU A 234 0.96 -11.93 5.53
N ASP A 235 0.65 -11.84 6.83
CA ASP A 235 -0.71 -12.05 7.33
C ASP A 235 -1.69 -11.04 6.70
N TYR A 236 -1.29 -9.77 6.62
CA TYR A 236 -2.06 -8.74 5.94
C TYR A 236 -2.28 -9.06 4.45
N ALA A 237 -1.26 -9.52 3.75
CA ALA A 237 -1.35 -9.86 2.34
C ALA A 237 -2.15 -11.14 2.06
N GLU A 238 -2.06 -12.14 2.95
CA GLU A 238 -2.79 -13.42 2.85
C GLU A 238 -4.29 -13.26 3.13
N ASN A 239 -4.67 -12.38 4.07
CA ASN A 239 -6.03 -12.27 4.60
C ASN A 239 -6.79 -11.03 4.11
N GLY A 240 -6.15 -10.14 3.34
CA GLY A 240 -6.80 -9.00 2.68
C GLY A 240 -7.64 -8.13 3.61
N ASP A 241 -8.89 -7.89 3.25
CA ASP A 241 -9.80 -6.99 3.97
C ASP A 241 -10.06 -7.40 5.42
N VAL A 242 -10.05 -8.70 5.74
CA VAL A 242 -10.22 -9.17 7.13
C VAL A 242 -9.06 -8.73 8.02
N ALA A 243 -7.83 -8.72 7.48
CA ALA A 243 -6.67 -8.19 8.19
C ALA A 243 -6.73 -6.67 8.30
N LEU A 244 -7.29 -6.01 7.27
CA LEU A 244 -7.54 -4.58 7.26
C LEU A 244 -8.57 -4.19 8.33
N GLU A 245 -9.70 -4.87 8.42
CA GLU A 245 -10.74 -4.67 9.44
C GLU A 245 -10.20 -4.87 10.86
N ARG A 246 -9.37 -5.88 11.08
CA ARG A 246 -8.68 -6.09 12.36
C ARG A 246 -7.66 -4.98 12.67
N ALA A 247 -7.07 -4.41 11.63
CA ALA A 247 -6.08 -3.33 11.77
C ALA A 247 -6.74 -1.98 12.04
N ILE A 248 -7.92 -1.77 11.45
CA ILE A 248 -8.74 -0.57 11.59
C ILE A 248 -9.84 -0.97 12.57
N SER A 249 -9.76 -0.52 13.81
CA SER A 249 -10.83 -0.72 14.80
C SER A 249 -12.06 0.13 14.42
N VAL A 250 -12.65 -0.11 13.26
CA VAL A 250 -13.86 0.56 12.80
C VAL A 250 -15.05 -0.28 13.27
N SER A 251 -15.86 0.29 14.10
CA SER A 251 -17.19 -0.26 14.43
C SER A 251 -17.97 -0.50 13.13
N PRO A 252 -18.57 -1.68 12.94
CA PRO A 252 -19.34 -2.00 11.74
C PRO A 252 -20.71 -1.31 11.69
N PHE A 253 -20.91 -0.23 12.44
CA PHE A 253 -22.15 0.54 12.43
C PHE A 253 -22.05 1.65 11.39
N GLU A 254 -23.11 1.81 10.61
CA GLU A 254 -23.34 3.00 9.78
C GLU A 254 -23.16 4.23 10.68
N GLN A 255 -22.04 4.94 10.52
CA GLN A 255 -21.79 6.18 11.23
C GLN A 255 -22.16 7.33 10.29
N PHE A 256 -23.03 8.18 10.77
CA PHE A 256 -23.29 9.48 10.17
C PHE A 256 -22.73 10.54 11.11
N ASP A 257 -22.02 11.51 10.56
CA ASP A 257 -21.51 12.63 11.34
C ASP A 257 -22.64 13.65 11.64
N SER A 258 -23.76 13.56 10.88
CA SER A 258 -24.92 14.45 11.07
C SER A 258 -26.25 13.83 10.60
N ASP A 259 -27.37 14.32 11.18
CA ASP A 259 -28.74 13.97 10.74
C ASP A 259 -28.98 14.39 9.27
N PHE A 260 -28.23 15.37 8.78
CA PHE A 260 -28.30 15.84 7.40
C PHE A 260 -27.76 14.78 6.42
N GLU A 261 -26.63 14.16 6.73
CA GLU A 261 -26.07 13.05 5.94
C GLU A 261 -27.02 11.86 5.88
N LEU A 262 -27.63 11.51 7.04
CA LEU A 262 -28.62 10.45 7.11
C LEU A 262 -29.82 10.74 6.19
N GLU A 263 -30.35 11.96 6.22
CA GLU A 263 -31.52 12.34 5.41
C GLU A 263 -31.20 12.28 3.90
N VAL A 264 -30.01 12.71 3.48
CA VAL A 264 -29.56 12.62 2.09
C VAL A 264 -29.38 11.14 1.70
N CYS A 265 -28.75 10.34 2.54
CA CYS A 265 -28.57 8.91 2.32
C CYS A 265 -29.89 8.17 2.13
N ASP A 266 -30.85 8.39 3.03
CA ASP A 266 -32.20 7.78 2.97
C ASP A 266 -32.94 8.20 1.69
N PHE A 267 -32.82 9.46 1.28
CA PHE A 267 -33.39 9.91 0.03
C PHE A 267 -32.81 9.16 -1.16
N LEU A 268 -31.49 9.05 -1.26
CA LEU A 268 -30.83 8.35 -2.38
C LEU A 268 -31.18 6.87 -2.41
N ARG A 269 -31.20 6.19 -1.26
CA ARG A 269 -31.62 4.80 -1.13
C ARG A 269 -33.09 4.61 -1.53
N SER A 270 -33.98 5.56 -1.18
CA SER A 270 -35.39 5.54 -1.59
C SER A 270 -35.58 5.62 -3.13
N LYS A 271 -34.59 6.19 -3.83
CA LYS A 271 -34.55 6.24 -5.30
C LYS A 271 -33.90 5.01 -5.94
N GLY A 272 -33.47 4.04 -5.14
CA GLY A 272 -32.88 2.78 -5.61
C GLY A 272 -31.36 2.82 -5.83
N PHE A 273 -30.68 3.87 -5.35
CA PHE A 273 -29.23 3.91 -5.40
C PHE A 273 -28.60 3.07 -4.28
N SER A 274 -27.48 2.39 -4.59
CA SER A 274 -26.64 1.76 -3.58
C SER A 274 -25.66 2.80 -3.05
N VAL A 275 -25.71 3.06 -1.75
CA VAL A 275 -24.94 4.14 -1.10
C VAL A 275 -24.22 3.58 0.12
N ASP A 276 -22.90 3.74 0.15
CA ASP A 276 -22.07 3.54 1.34
C ASP A 276 -21.83 4.88 2.03
N THR A 277 -21.75 4.82 3.36
CA THR A 277 -21.51 6.00 4.20
C THR A 277 -20.07 6.01 4.69
N GLN A 278 -19.51 7.19 4.92
CA GLN A 278 -18.18 7.39 5.49
C GLN A 278 -17.08 6.57 4.78
N VAL A 279 -17.03 6.68 3.44
CA VAL A 279 -16.13 5.89 2.59
C VAL A 279 -14.68 6.32 2.81
N GLY A 280 -13.83 5.36 3.23
CA GLY A 280 -12.42 5.55 3.52
C GLY A 280 -12.03 4.97 4.88
N CYS A 281 -10.74 4.69 5.08
CA CYS A 281 -10.25 3.98 6.26
C CYS A 281 -9.31 4.81 7.16
N SER A 282 -9.03 6.05 6.80
CA SER A 282 -8.12 6.92 7.58
C SER A 282 -8.75 8.26 7.95
N GLY A 283 -7.93 9.23 8.26
CA GLY A 283 -8.36 10.55 8.73
C GLY A 283 -9.18 11.41 7.75
N PHE A 284 -9.42 10.91 6.52
CA PHE A 284 -10.37 11.51 5.58
C PHE A 284 -11.36 10.46 5.07
N ARG A 285 -12.63 10.77 5.16
CA ARG A 285 -13.72 9.95 4.63
C ARG A 285 -14.61 10.80 3.74
N ILE A 286 -15.19 10.18 2.73
CA ILE A 286 -16.24 10.75 1.89
C ILE A 286 -17.57 10.45 2.57
N ASP A 287 -18.40 11.46 2.78
CA ASP A 287 -19.66 11.29 3.52
C ASP A 287 -20.55 10.21 2.91
N LEU A 288 -20.78 10.26 1.59
CA LEU A 288 -21.57 9.25 0.88
C LEU A 288 -20.91 8.88 -0.46
N GLY A 289 -20.73 7.58 -0.71
CA GLY A 289 -20.27 7.03 -1.98
C GLY A 289 -21.40 6.30 -2.72
N LEU A 290 -21.77 6.76 -3.91
CA LEU A 290 -22.72 6.07 -4.79
C LEU A 290 -22.01 5.01 -5.61
N LYS A 291 -22.54 3.78 -5.60
CA LYS A 291 -22.01 2.65 -6.38
C LYS A 291 -22.68 2.53 -7.75
N MET A 292 -21.93 1.95 -8.68
CA MET A 292 -22.49 1.47 -9.94
C MET A 292 -23.49 0.34 -9.69
N PRO A 293 -24.61 0.27 -10.43
CA PRO A 293 -25.48 -0.90 -10.41
C PRO A 293 -24.68 -2.18 -10.70
N ASN A 294 -24.79 -3.18 -9.83
CA ASN A 294 -24.10 -4.48 -9.93
C ASN A 294 -22.56 -4.42 -9.93
N SER A 295 -22.00 -3.40 -9.34
CA SER A 295 -20.54 -3.23 -9.17
C SER A 295 -20.24 -2.72 -7.76
N SER A 296 -19.06 -3.02 -7.25
CA SER A 296 -18.50 -2.40 -6.05
C SER A 296 -17.88 -1.01 -6.32
N ASP A 297 -17.67 -0.66 -7.60
CA ASP A 297 -17.08 0.62 -7.98
C ASP A 297 -18.03 1.80 -7.69
N TYR A 298 -17.44 2.88 -7.22
CA TYR A 298 -18.15 4.13 -6.98
C TYR A 298 -18.19 5.00 -8.23
N VAL A 299 -19.34 5.65 -8.45
CA VAL A 299 -19.56 6.60 -9.56
C VAL A 299 -19.53 8.04 -9.11
N LEU A 300 -19.87 8.30 -7.85
CA LEU A 300 -20.02 9.65 -7.33
C LEU A 300 -19.67 9.68 -5.84
N ALA A 301 -18.89 10.68 -5.45
CA ALA A 301 -18.70 11.11 -4.08
C ALA A 301 -19.68 12.26 -3.78
N ILE A 302 -20.41 12.18 -2.68
CA ILE A 302 -21.25 13.25 -2.20
C ILE A 302 -20.71 13.72 -0.86
N GLU A 303 -20.44 15.02 -0.77
CA GLU A 303 -20.06 15.73 0.46
C GLU A 303 -21.27 16.53 0.96
N CYS A 304 -21.60 16.34 2.22
CA CYS A 304 -22.74 16.95 2.91
C CYS A 304 -22.27 18.12 3.80
N ASP A 305 -22.15 19.32 3.22
CA ASP A 305 -21.57 20.47 3.91
C ASP A 305 -22.58 21.20 4.82
N GLY A 306 -22.26 21.27 6.12
CA GLY A 306 -22.99 22.07 7.10
C GLY A 306 -22.69 23.58 6.99
N ALA A 307 -23.62 24.43 7.40
CA ALA A 307 -23.50 25.90 7.31
C ALA A 307 -22.32 26.51 8.09
N THR A 308 -21.74 25.79 9.05
CA THR A 308 -20.68 26.28 9.95
C THR A 308 -19.27 25.85 9.57
N TYR A 309 -19.13 24.96 8.57
CA TYR A 309 -17.87 24.25 8.31
C TYR A 309 -16.73 25.08 7.70
N HIS A 310 -17.00 26.22 7.07
CA HIS A 310 -16.01 26.96 6.25
C HIS A 310 -15.64 28.36 6.75
N SER A 311 -15.48 28.54 8.06
CA SER A 311 -15.16 29.88 8.60
C SER A 311 -13.69 30.30 8.38
N SER A 312 -12.74 29.41 8.12
CA SER A 312 -11.33 29.74 7.94
C SER A 312 -10.82 29.54 6.51
N LYS A 313 -9.95 30.45 6.03
CA LYS A 313 -9.31 30.35 4.71
C LYS A 313 -8.52 29.04 4.55
N ASN A 314 -7.83 28.61 5.60
CA ASN A 314 -7.03 27.38 5.61
C ASN A 314 -7.87 26.10 5.51
N ALA A 315 -9.13 26.10 5.97
CA ALA A 315 -10.04 24.98 5.80
C ALA A 315 -10.44 24.85 4.31
N ARG A 316 -10.84 25.95 3.68
CA ARG A 316 -11.22 25.96 2.25
C ARG A 316 -10.10 25.53 1.32
N ASP A 317 -8.86 25.94 1.58
CA ASP A 317 -7.70 25.56 0.77
C ASP A 317 -7.42 24.04 0.91
N ARG A 318 -7.58 23.49 2.11
CA ARG A 318 -7.44 22.04 2.36
C ARG A 318 -8.55 21.23 1.66
N ASP A 319 -9.79 21.68 1.72
CA ASP A 319 -10.93 20.99 1.10
C ASP A 319 -10.80 21.00 -0.42
N ARG A 320 -10.39 22.13 -1.00
CA ARG A 320 -10.10 22.20 -2.42
C ARG A 320 -9.00 21.24 -2.85
N LEU A 321 -7.90 21.20 -2.12
CA LEU A 321 -6.79 20.29 -2.42
C LEU A 321 -7.19 18.82 -2.28
N ARG A 322 -8.01 18.48 -1.28
CA ARG A 322 -8.60 17.14 -1.12
C ARG A 322 -9.42 16.74 -2.33
N GLN A 323 -10.33 17.60 -2.74
CA GLN A 323 -11.17 17.36 -3.92
C GLN A 323 -10.31 17.16 -5.17
N GLU A 324 -9.32 18.01 -5.42
CA GLU A 324 -8.40 17.87 -6.56
C GLU A 324 -7.64 16.52 -6.56
N ILE A 325 -7.24 16.02 -5.39
CA ILE A 325 -6.58 14.71 -5.27
C ILE A 325 -7.56 13.59 -5.62
N LEU A 326 -8.74 13.60 -5.04
CA LEU A 326 -9.76 12.57 -5.27
C LEU A 326 -10.24 12.56 -6.73
N GLU A 327 -10.42 13.72 -7.35
CA GLU A 327 -10.75 13.82 -8.77
C GLU A 327 -9.65 13.20 -9.66
N ARG A 328 -8.37 13.41 -9.33
CA ARG A 328 -7.24 12.75 -10.00
C ARG A 328 -7.22 11.23 -9.78
N MET A 329 -7.81 10.76 -8.67
CA MET A 329 -8.00 9.33 -8.37
C MET A 329 -9.24 8.73 -9.06
N GLY A 330 -9.99 9.52 -9.81
CA GLY A 330 -11.12 9.09 -10.61
C GLY A 330 -12.49 9.29 -9.99
N TRP A 331 -12.57 9.96 -8.84
CA TRP A 331 -13.84 10.34 -8.25
C TRP A 331 -14.50 11.47 -9.04
N LYS A 332 -15.82 11.42 -9.14
CA LYS A 332 -16.66 12.56 -9.48
C LYS A 332 -17.27 13.07 -8.20
N PHE A 333 -17.39 14.39 -8.05
CA PHE A 333 -17.88 15.01 -6.83
C PHE A 333 -19.19 15.75 -7.04
N TYR A 334 -20.07 15.61 -6.06
CA TYR A 334 -21.22 16.47 -5.88
C TYR A 334 -21.28 16.95 -4.43
N ARG A 335 -21.51 18.24 -4.24
CA ARG A 335 -21.55 18.85 -2.93
C ARG A 335 -22.96 19.35 -2.64
N ILE A 336 -23.52 18.91 -1.54
CA ILE A 336 -24.85 19.33 -1.07
C ILE A 336 -24.65 20.21 0.14
N TRP A 337 -25.19 21.41 0.07
CA TRP A 337 -25.19 22.33 1.19
C TRP A 337 -26.43 22.13 2.03
N SER A 338 -26.29 22.00 3.35
CA SER A 338 -27.43 21.87 4.27
C SER A 338 -28.44 23.02 4.14
N THR A 339 -27.96 24.23 3.90
CA THR A 339 -28.83 25.41 3.67
C THR A 339 -29.68 25.27 2.42
N ASP A 340 -29.16 24.70 1.33
CA ASP A 340 -29.88 24.52 0.09
C ASP A 340 -30.85 23.33 0.21
N TRP A 341 -30.41 22.25 0.84
CA TRP A 341 -31.23 21.07 1.10
C TRP A 341 -32.49 21.44 1.91
N PHE A 342 -32.36 22.13 3.03
CA PHE A 342 -33.49 22.46 3.87
C PHE A 342 -34.38 23.60 3.34
N ARG A 343 -33.84 24.52 2.54
CA ARG A 343 -34.61 25.62 1.94
C ARG A 343 -35.28 25.26 0.64
N ASN A 344 -34.62 24.45 -0.22
CA ASN A 344 -35.04 24.15 -1.59
C ASN A 344 -35.00 22.64 -1.87
N LYS A 345 -35.43 21.82 -0.93
CA LYS A 345 -35.30 20.37 -0.97
C LYS A 345 -35.71 19.74 -2.30
N SER A 346 -36.83 20.15 -2.89
CA SER A 346 -37.31 19.62 -4.16
C SER A 346 -36.40 19.96 -5.34
N VAL A 347 -35.68 21.06 -5.30
CA VAL A 347 -34.72 21.45 -6.36
C VAL A 347 -33.43 20.65 -6.20
N GLU A 348 -32.90 20.52 -4.99
CA GLU A 348 -31.70 19.72 -4.73
C GLU A 348 -31.89 18.23 -5.03
N GLN A 349 -33.08 17.69 -4.76
CA GLN A 349 -33.45 16.31 -5.07
C GLN A 349 -33.60 16.02 -6.59
N LEU A 350 -33.70 17.03 -7.42
CA LEU A 350 -33.81 16.93 -8.88
C LEU A 350 -32.45 17.14 -9.60
N ARG A 351 -31.47 17.69 -8.92
CA ARG A 351 -30.09 17.85 -9.42
C ARG A 351 -29.30 16.57 -9.33
#